data_ebd936ed87cd12418454a108e2db2b2e
#
_entry.id   ebd936ed87cd12418454a108e2db2b2e
#
_cell.length_a   1.000
_cell.length_b   1.000
_cell.length_c   1.000
_cell.angle_alpha   90.00
_cell.angle_beta   90.00
_cell.angle_gamma   90.00
#
_symmetry.space_group_name_H-M   'P 1'
#
loop_
_entity.id
_entity.type
_entity.pdbx_description
1 polymer ?
#
loop_
_entity_poly.entity_id
_entity_poly.type
_entity_poly.pdbx_seq_one_letter_code
_entity_poly.pdbx_strand_id
1 'polypeptide(L)'
;SFLILDKSLEAGEVWDKRYDSLVLFTPRAFSSLPGLELKGDPQDFPTKDEISQYLKVYAESFNLPIKYNSNVTSVQKMNKTFSIYTEHMEYKAENIIIATGPFQKPKIPDLANKLSKDIVQLHSSEYQNPSQLKEGNVLVVGGGNSGAQIALELSQEMKTFLSTSQRLTFLPMKIRNRSIF
;
A
#
# COMPACT_ATOMS: atom_id res chain seq x y z
N SER A 1 11.86 18.86 18.48
CA SER A 1 12.05 17.41 18.30
C SER A 1 10.73 16.79 17.87
N PHE A 2 10.77 15.67 17.16
CA PHE A 2 9.61 14.88 16.77
C PHE A 2 9.89 13.39 17.01
N LEU A 3 8.83 12.58 17.03
CA LEU A 3 8.87 11.12 17.12
C LEU A 3 7.87 10.57 16.13
N ILE A 4 8.24 9.52 15.42
CA ILE A 4 7.35 8.75 14.54
C ILE A 4 6.96 7.48 15.29
N LEU A 5 5.66 7.24 15.43
CA LEU A 5 5.13 5.98 15.96
C LEU A 5 4.62 5.14 14.79
N ASP A 6 5.15 3.95 14.63
CA ASP A 6 4.73 3.01 13.59
C ASP A 6 4.41 1.65 14.21
N LYS A 7 3.29 1.07 13.78
CA LYS A 7 2.89 -0.28 14.21
C LYS A 7 3.72 -1.40 13.57
N SER A 8 4.38 -1.10 12.46
CA SER A 8 5.25 -2.03 11.73
C SER A 8 6.51 -2.36 12.55
N LEU A 9 7.18 -3.44 12.19
CA LEU A 9 8.44 -3.85 12.83
C LEU A 9 9.64 -3.08 12.24
N GLU A 10 9.50 -2.58 11.01
CA GLU A 10 10.53 -1.81 10.29
C GLU A 10 9.91 -0.86 9.25
N ALA A 11 10.70 0.08 8.76
CA ALA A 11 10.29 0.96 7.67
C ALA A 11 10.05 0.15 6.39
N GLY A 12 9.02 0.50 5.63
CA GLY A 12 8.72 -0.17 4.36
C GLY A 12 7.90 -1.45 4.46
N GLU A 13 7.73 -2.05 5.64
CA GLU A 13 7.01 -3.31 5.84
C GLU A 13 5.59 -3.32 5.21
N VAL A 14 4.92 -2.18 5.16
CA VAL A 14 3.61 -2.04 4.52
C VAL A 14 3.68 -2.34 3.01
N TRP A 15 4.80 -2.06 2.38
CA TRP A 15 5.05 -2.35 0.97
C TRP A 15 5.42 -3.83 0.77
N ASP A 16 6.22 -4.42 1.65
CA ASP A 16 6.56 -5.85 1.61
C ASP A 16 5.32 -6.74 1.63
N LYS A 17 4.29 -6.30 2.37
CA LYS A 17 3.00 -7.01 2.50
C LYS A 17 2.04 -6.81 1.32
N ARG A 18 2.43 -6.11 0.27
CA ARG A 18 1.62 -5.97 -0.96
C ARG A 18 1.86 -7.15 -1.91
N TYR A 19 0.94 -7.30 -2.88
CA TYR A 19 1.06 -8.35 -3.89
C TYR A 19 2.37 -8.24 -4.69
N ASP A 20 2.90 -9.40 -5.06
CA ASP A 20 4.27 -9.52 -5.58
C ASP A 20 4.51 -8.74 -6.87
N SER A 21 3.52 -8.71 -7.76
CA SER A 21 3.59 -7.98 -9.04
C SER A 21 3.38 -6.47 -8.94
N LEU A 22 3.26 -5.90 -7.73
CA LEU A 22 2.97 -4.47 -7.59
C LEU A 22 4.12 -3.61 -8.10
N VAL A 23 3.79 -2.80 -9.11
CA VAL A 23 4.63 -1.71 -9.62
C VAL A 23 3.91 -0.40 -9.39
N LEU A 24 4.61 0.62 -8.90
CA LEU A 24 4.03 1.94 -8.71
C LEU A 24 3.64 2.54 -10.08
N PHE A 25 2.61 3.35 -10.10
CA PHE A 25 2.20 4.10 -11.28
C PHE A 25 2.87 5.48 -11.38
N THR A 26 3.63 5.89 -10.36
CA THR A 26 4.47 7.09 -10.37
C THR A 26 5.92 6.72 -10.66
N PRO A 27 6.61 7.41 -11.58
CA PRO A 27 8.00 7.13 -11.88
C PRO A 27 8.92 7.46 -10.71
N ARG A 28 10.16 6.96 -10.75
CA ARG A 28 11.16 7.12 -9.68
C ARG A 28 11.40 8.58 -9.33
N ALA A 29 11.43 9.47 -10.33
CA ALA A 29 11.63 10.90 -10.13
C ALA A 29 10.57 11.52 -9.21
N PHE A 30 9.32 11.06 -9.28
CA PHE A 30 8.22 11.54 -8.44
C PHE A 30 7.94 10.66 -7.21
N SER A 31 8.61 9.54 -7.09
CA SER A 31 8.50 8.62 -5.94
C SER A 31 9.63 8.82 -4.92
N SER A 32 10.62 9.63 -5.27
CA SER A 32 11.74 9.98 -4.40
C SER A 32 11.32 10.96 -3.30
N LEU A 33 11.83 10.77 -2.10
CA LEU A 33 11.66 11.68 -0.98
C LEU A 33 12.80 12.73 -0.95
N PRO A 34 12.59 13.91 -0.34
CA PRO A 34 13.60 14.95 -0.27
C PRO A 34 14.91 14.45 0.34
N GLY A 35 16.02 14.78 -0.31
CA GLY A 35 17.38 14.50 0.19
C GLY A 35 17.94 13.13 -0.15
N LEU A 36 17.16 12.22 -0.71
CA LEU A 36 17.64 10.92 -1.19
C LEU A 36 16.86 10.51 -2.44
N GLU A 37 17.55 10.33 -3.55
CA GLU A 37 16.93 9.89 -4.79
C GLU A 37 16.75 8.36 -4.82
N LEU A 38 15.63 7.91 -5.39
CA LEU A 38 15.39 6.51 -5.69
C LEU A 38 16.24 6.09 -6.90
N LYS A 39 17.13 5.13 -6.71
CA LYS A 39 18.08 4.68 -7.73
C LYS A 39 17.39 4.09 -8.98
N GLY A 40 18.02 4.24 -10.14
CA GLY A 40 17.55 3.73 -11.43
C GLY A 40 17.16 4.82 -12.40
N ASP A 41 16.60 4.45 -13.56
CA ASP A 41 16.11 5.42 -14.53
C ASP A 41 14.96 6.24 -13.93
N PRO A 42 15.07 7.58 -13.88
CA PRO A 42 14.03 8.45 -13.33
C PRO A 42 12.64 8.29 -13.98
N GLN A 43 12.59 7.82 -15.23
CA GLN A 43 11.35 7.59 -15.99
C GLN A 43 10.75 6.20 -15.79
N ASP A 44 11.47 5.29 -15.13
CA ASP A 44 10.98 3.96 -14.81
C ASP A 44 10.17 3.94 -13.51
N PHE A 45 9.35 2.91 -13.38
CA PHE A 45 8.43 2.73 -12.25
C PHE A 45 9.02 1.73 -11.25
N PRO A 46 9.13 2.10 -9.97
CA PRO A 46 9.67 1.21 -8.96
C PRO A 46 8.70 0.09 -8.59
N THR A 47 9.23 -1.06 -8.23
CA THR A 47 8.46 -2.16 -7.62
C THR A 47 8.19 -1.89 -6.13
N LYS A 48 7.29 -2.68 -5.54
CA LYS A 48 7.01 -2.61 -4.09
C LYS A 48 8.28 -2.86 -3.26
N ASP A 49 9.10 -3.81 -3.68
CA ASP A 49 10.31 -4.21 -2.94
C ASP A 49 11.37 -3.11 -2.99
N GLU A 50 11.51 -2.45 -4.13
CA GLU A 50 12.38 -1.28 -4.25
C GLU A 50 11.94 -0.13 -3.35
N ILE A 51 10.63 0.12 -3.24
CA ILE A 51 10.10 1.14 -2.34
C ILE A 51 10.28 0.75 -0.88
N SER A 52 10.04 -0.52 -0.53
CA SER A 52 10.29 -1.00 0.83
C SER A 52 11.75 -0.79 1.23
N GLN A 53 12.67 -1.26 0.41
CA GLN A 53 14.11 -1.09 0.65
C GLN A 53 14.53 0.38 0.69
N TYR A 54 13.99 1.20 -0.21
CA TYR A 54 14.26 2.64 -0.22
C TYR A 54 13.83 3.34 1.08
N LEU A 55 12.67 3.00 1.62
CA LEU A 55 12.19 3.57 2.88
C LEU A 55 13.05 3.15 4.09
N LYS A 56 13.58 1.91 4.10
CA LYS A 56 14.55 1.45 5.11
C LYS A 56 15.82 2.31 5.06
N VAL A 57 16.41 2.41 3.87
CA VAL A 57 17.62 3.21 3.65
C VAL A 57 17.38 4.69 3.98
N TYR A 58 16.21 5.23 3.62
CA TYR A 58 15.85 6.61 3.94
C TYR A 58 15.79 6.86 5.45
N ALA A 59 15.11 5.98 6.19
CA ALA A 59 15.01 6.10 7.64
C ALA A 59 16.38 6.07 8.33
N GLU A 60 17.28 5.19 7.88
CA GLU A 60 18.64 5.05 8.37
C GLU A 60 19.50 6.28 8.01
N SER A 61 19.47 6.70 6.75
CA SER A 61 20.30 7.81 6.25
C SER A 61 20.05 9.14 6.98
N PHE A 62 18.81 9.36 7.38
CA PHE A 62 18.42 10.56 8.11
C PHE A 62 18.28 10.35 9.62
N ASN A 63 18.66 9.19 10.14
CA ASN A 63 18.53 8.83 11.54
C ASN A 63 17.15 9.21 12.11
N LEU A 64 16.08 8.84 11.37
CA LEU A 64 14.73 9.22 11.77
C LEU A 64 14.36 8.60 13.12
N PRO A 65 13.81 9.40 14.05
CA PRO A 65 13.41 8.91 15.36
C PRO A 65 12.11 8.11 15.28
N ILE A 66 12.19 6.89 14.73
CA ILE A 66 11.04 5.99 14.57
C ILE A 66 11.01 5.01 15.75
N LYS A 67 9.85 4.86 16.35
CA LYS A 67 9.55 3.82 17.31
C LYS A 67 8.61 2.82 16.65
N TYR A 68 9.19 1.69 16.26
CA TYR A 68 8.48 0.57 15.68
C TYR A 68 7.68 -0.20 16.73
N ASN A 69 6.84 -1.12 16.29
CA ASN A 69 5.95 -1.91 17.15
C ASN A 69 5.14 -1.04 18.12
N SER A 70 4.71 0.13 17.63
CA SER A 70 4.01 1.16 18.43
C SER A 70 2.63 1.43 17.82
N ASN A 71 1.73 0.46 17.99
CA ASN A 71 0.35 0.58 17.53
C ASN A 71 -0.40 1.61 18.36
N VAL A 72 -0.75 2.74 17.76
CA VAL A 72 -1.55 3.79 18.41
C VAL A 72 -3.00 3.36 18.47
N THR A 73 -3.51 3.18 19.69
CA THR A 73 -4.88 2.72 19.94
C THR A 73 -5.86 3.86 20.15
N SER A 74 -5.40 4.98 20.72
CA SER A 74 -6.23 6.17 20.86
C SER A 74 -5.40 7.46 20.95
N VAL A 75 -6.05 8.56 20.63
CA VAL A 75 -5.51 9.93 20.74
C VAL A 75 -6.57 10.79 21.42
N GLN A 76 -6.18 11.50 22.47
CA GLN A 76 -7.05 12.38 23.22
C GLN A 76 -6.45 13.78 23.30
N LYS A 77 -7.27 14.80 23.04
CA LYS A 77 -6.87 16.19 23.23
C LYS A 77 -7.08 16.60 24.67
N MET A 78 -6.03 17.02 25.33
CA MET A 78 -6.01 17.46 26.73
C MET A 78 -5.56 18.92 26.78
N ASN A 79 -6.51 19.86 26.79
CA ASN A 79 -6.25 21.30 26.75
C ASN A 79 -5.41 21.70 25.52
N LYS A 80 -4.11 22.03 25.74
CA LYS A 80 -3.17 22.46 24.70
C LYS A 80 -2.27 21.33 24.19
N THR A 81 -2.40 20.13 24.73
CA THR A 81 -1.56 18.96 24.37
C THR A 81 -2.43 17.80 23.94
N PHE A 82 -1.78 16.80 23.37
CA PHE A 82 -2.39 15.51 23.02
C PHE A 82 -1.74 14.40 23.84
N SER A 83 -2.57 13.51 24.37
CA SER A 83 -2.14 12.20 24.89
C SER A 83 -2.35 11.15 23.83
N ILE A 84 -1.30 10.42 23.50
CA ILE A 84 -1.27 9.35 22.49
C ILE A 84 -1.02 8.04 23.22
N TYR A 85 -1.96 7.11 23.09
CA TYR A 85 -1.88 5.80 23.75
C TYR A 85 -1.52 4.74 22.74
N THR A 86 -0.54 3.93 23.10
CA THR A 86 -0.20 2.68 22.42
C THR A 86 -0.55 1.51 23.33
N GLU A 87 -0.36 0.30 22.85
CA GLU A 87 -0.59 -0.90 23.68
C GLU A 87 0.31 -0.94 24.93
N HIS A 88 1.45 -0.24 24.90
CA HIS A 88 2.48 -0.36 25.94
C HIS A 88 2.83 0.97 26.63
N MET A 89 2.54 2.11 26.03
CA MET A 89 3.02 3.41 26.50
C MET A 89 2.05 4.55 26.20
N GLU A 90 2.12 5.61 27.01
CA GLU A 90 1.53 6.92 26.74
C GLU A 90 2.62 7.91 26.30
N TYR A 91 2.31 8.70 25.29
CA TYR A 91 3.12 9.84 24.81
C TYR A 91 2.33 11.12 24.93
N LYS A 92 3.04 12.25 25.10
CA LYS A 92 2.44 13.58 25.09
C LYS A 92 3.09 14.44 24.03
N ALA A 93 2.29 15.19 23.27
CA ALA A 93 2.75 16.07 22.22
C ALA A 93 1.89 17.34 22.15
N GLU A 94 2.49 18.45 21.74
CA GLU A 94 1.77 19.68 21.46
C GLU A 94 1.06 19.63 20.11
N ASN A 95 1.66 18.91 19.14
CA ASN A 95 1.15 18.75 17.79
C ASN A 95 1.18 17.28 17.37
N ILE A 96 0.22 16.87 16.56
CA ILE A 96 0.14 15.51 15.98
C ILE A 96 -0.06 15.63 14.47
N ILE A 97 0.65 14.78 13.73
CA ILE A 97 0.41 14.54 12.31
C ILE A 97 -0.09 13.11 12.17
N ILE A 98 -1.32 12.94 11.65
CA ILE A 98 -1.88 11.62 11.35
C ILE A 98 -1.50 11.28 9.92
N ALA A 99 -0.58 10.32 9.76
CA ALA A 99 -0.02 9.90 8.48
C ALA A 99 -0.25 8.40 8.23
N THR A 100 -1.37 7.86 8.71
CA THR A 100 -1.68 6.42 8.66
C THR A 100 -2.06 5.89 7.28
N GLY A 101 -2.24 6.78 6.31
CA GLY A 101 -2.67 6.43 4.95
C GLY A 101 -4.16 6.04 4.85
N PRO A 102 -4.70 5.91 3.64
CA PRO A 102 -6.13 5.67 3.41
C PRO A 102 -6.54 4.19 3.46
N PHE A 103 -5.59 3.23 3.44
CA PHE A 103 -5.85 1.80 3.24
C PHE A 103 -5.77 0.99 4.53
N GLN A 104 -6.30 1.53 5.64
CA GLN A 104 -6.23 0.89 6.95
C GLN A 104 -7.27 -0.22 7.12
N LYS A 105 -8.40 -0.14 6.42
CA LYS A 105 -9.51 -1.07 6.58
C LYS A 105 -10.01 -1.53 5.21
N PRO A 106 -10.04 -2.85 4.92
CA PRO A 106 -10.63 -3.36 3.69
C PRO A 106 -12.10 -2.95 3.58
N LYS A 107 -12.50 -2.49 2.39
CA LYS A 107 -13.91 -2.25 2.09
C LYS A 107 -14.43 -3.44 1.29
N ILE A 108 -15.11 -4.34 1.98
CA ILE A 108 -15.76 -5.51 1.38
C ILE A 108 -17.24 -5.19 1.18
N PRO A 109 -17.78 -5.27 -0.06
CA PRO A 109 -19.20 -5.04 -0.30
C PRO A 109 -20.07 -6.10 0.38
N ASP A 110 -21.28 -5.73 0.84
CA ASP A 110 -22.23 -6.65 1.48
C ASP A 110 -22.61 -7.85 0.59
N LEU A 111 -22.50 -7.69 -0.72
CA LEU A 111 -22.70 -8.77 -1.69
C LEU A 111 -21.78 -9.97 -1.42
N ALA A 112 -20.57 -9.75 -0.92
CA ALA A 112 -19.62 -10.81 -0.58
C ALA A 112 -20.22 -11.84 0.40
N ASN A 113 -21.02 -11.37 1.35
CA ASN A 113 -21.68 -12.23 2.33
C ASN A 113 -22.79 -13.15 1.73
N LYS A 114 -23.22 -12.86 0.49
CA LYS A 114 -24.25 -13.63 -0.22
C LYS A 114 -23.67 -14.72 -1.13
N LEU A 115 -22.36 -14.75 -1.29
CA LEU A 115 -21.68 -15.76 -2.11
C LEU A 115 -21.59 -17.09 -1.35
N SER A 116 -21.51 -18.20 -2.12
CA SER A 116 -21.27 -19.52 -1.53
C SER A 116 -19.96 -19.54 -0.76
N LYS A 117 -19.94 -20.29 0.35
CA LYS A 117 -18.72 -20.50 1.16
C LYS A 117 -17.61 -21.26 0.44
N ASP A 118 -17.94 -21.93 -0.65
CA ASP A 118 -16.98 -22.65 -1.50
C ASP A 118 -16.15 -21.69 -2.37
N ILE A 119 -16.61 -20.45 -2.52
CA ILE A 119 -15.91 -19.42 -3.28
C ILE A 119 -14.85 -18.79 -2.38
N VAL A 120 -13.59 -18.90 -2.78
CA VAL A 120 -12.49 -18.20 -2.13
C VAL A 120 -12.66 -16.69 -2.38
N GLN A 121 -12.67 -15.92 -1.33
CA GLN A 121 -12.77 -14.45 -1.39
C GLN A 121 -11.54 -13.85 -0.74
N LEU A 122 -10.84 -12.99 -1.46
CA LEU A 122 -9.66 -12.27 -0.99
C LEU A 122 -9.82 -10.77 -1.25
N HIS A 123 -9.49 -9.96 -0.28
CA HIS A 123 -9.31 -8.52 -0.51
C HIS A 123 -7.91 -8.28 -1.10
N SER A 124 -7.72 -7.21 -1.89
CA SER A 124 -6.40 -6.86 -2.48
C SER A 124 -5.28 -6.63 -1.46
N SER A 125 -5.59 -6.46 -0.19
CA SER A 125 -4.60 -6.42 0.91
C SER A 125 -4.16 -7.80 1.40
N GLU A 126 -4.86 -8.86 1.01
CA GLU A 126 -4.61 -10.25 1.40
C GLU A 126 -4.05 -11.06 0.23
N TYR A 127 -4.31 -10.58 -1.00
CA TYR A 127 -3.76 -11.16 -2.21
C TYR A 127 -2.26 -10.89 -2.30
N GLN A 128 -1.47 -11.93 -2.56
CA GLN A 128 -0.02 -11.87 -2.77
C GLN A 128 0.34 -12.22 -4.22
N ASN A 129 -0.13 -13.36 -4.70
CA ASN A 129 0.17 -13.87 -6.04
C ASN A 129 -0.83 -14.97 -6.45
N PRO A 130 -0.82 -15.42 -7.71
CA PRO A 130 -1.76 -16.43 -8.22
C PRO A 130 -1.75 -17.76 -7.48
N SER A 131 -0.64 -18.16 -6.86
CA SER A 131 -0.51 -19.45 -6.16
C SER A 131 -1.42 -19.61 -4.94
N GLN A 132 -1.98 -18.50 -4.43
CA GLN A 132 -2.98 -18.53 -3.36
C GLN A 132 -4.36 -19.01 -3.84
N LEU A 133 -4.58 -19.01 -5.14
CA LEU A 133 -5.90 -19.31 -5.71
C LEU A 133 -6.01 -20.79 -6.09
N LYS A 134 -7.22 -21.31 -6.00
CA LYS A 134 -7.54 -22.64 -6.52
C LYS A 134 -7.72 -22.59 -8.03
N GLU A 135 -7.59 -23.74 -8.69
CA GLU A 135 -7.96 -23.85 -10.10
C GLU A 135 -9.40 -23.38 -10.35
N GLY A 136 -9.60 -22.66 -11.45
CA GLY A 136 -10.92 -22.16 -11.83
C GLY A 136 -10.89 -20.77 -12.48
N ASN A 137 -12.07 -20.17 -12.53
CA ASN A 137 -12.23 -18.81 -13.04
C ASN A 137 -12.11 -17.81 -11.89
N VAL A 138 -11.54 -16.65 -12.17
CA VAL A 138 -11.39 -15.56 -11.19
C VAL A 138 -12.20 -14.34 -11.61
N LEU A 139 -12.92 -13.76 -10.67
CA LEU A 139 -13.57 -12.46 -10.81
C LEU A 139 -12.87 -11.43 -9.92
N VAL A 140 -12.24 -10.46 -10.53
CA VAL A 140 -11.72 -9.29 -9.84
C VAL A 140 -12.81 -8.21 -9.81
N VAL A 141 -13.18 -7.75 -8.61
CA VAL A 141 -14.21 -6.73 -8.42
C VAL A 141 -13.57 -5.40 -8.07
N GLY A 142 -13.74 -4.41 -8.93
CA GLY A 142 -13.18 -3.08 -8.80
C GLY A 142 -12.06 -2.78 -9.78
N GLY A 143 -12.17 -1.68 -10.50
CA GLY A 143 -11.24 -1.27 -11.57
C GLY A 143 -10.25 -0.17 -11.13
N GLY A 144 -9.92 -0.07 -9.84
CA GLY A 144 -8.82 0.78 -9.37
C GLY A 144 -7.44 0.20 -9.75
N ASN A 145 -6.36 0.91 -9.44
CA ASN A 145 -5.00 0.49 -9.81
C ASN A 145 -4.69 -0.95 -9.37
N SER A 146 -4.98 -1.31 -8.11
CA SER A 146 -4.75 -2.68 -7.63
C SER A 146 -5.58 -3.71 -8.39
N GLY A 147 -6.88 -3.44 -8.59
CA GLY A 147 -7.73 -4.38 -9.33
C GLY A 147 -7.29 -4.59 -10.77
N ALA A 148 -6.84 -3.54 -11.45
CA ALA A 148 -6.33 -3.62 -12.81
C ALA A 148 -5.02 -4.42 -12.90
N GLN A 149 -4.06 -4.15 -12.00
CA GLN A 149 -2.78 -4.88 -11.96
C GLN A 149 -2.98 -6.36 -11.60
N ILE A 150 -3.77 -6.65 -10.56
CA ILE A 150 -4.09 -8.04 -10.17
C ILE A 150 -4.84 -8.78 -11.29
N ALA A 151 -5.80 -8.12 -11.95
CA ALA A 151 -6.52 -8.75 -13.07
C ALA A 151 -5.58 -9.04 -14.26
N LEU A 152 -4.64 -8.15 -14.54
CA LEU A 152 -3.64 -8.36 -15.59
C LEU A 152 -2.73 -9.55 -15.25
N GLU A 153 -2.18 -9.62 -14.05
CA GLU A 153 -1.37 -10.75 -13.58
C GLU A 153 -2.13 -12.06 -13.69
N LEU A 154 -3.31 -12.13 -13.09
CA LEU A 154 -4.13 -13.34 -13.09
C LEU A 154 -4.54 -13.80 -14.49
N SER A 155 -4.75 -12.87 -15.41
CA SER A 155 -5.13 -13.21 -16.80
C SER A 155 -4.05 -13.94 -17.58
N GLN A 156 -2.81 -13.95 -17.10
CA GLN A 156 -1.70 -14.69 -17.71
C GLN A 156 -1.73 -16.19 -17.36
N GLU A 157 -2.35 -16.54 -16.22
CA GLU A 157 -2.34 -17.90 -15.70
C GLU A 157 -3.73 -18.55 -15.71
N MET A 158 -4.79 -17.76 -15.63
CA MET A 158 -6.14 -18.28 -15.50
C MET A 158 -7.19 -17.38 -16.16
N LYS A 159 -8.37 -17.96 -16.43
CA LYS A 159 -9.49 -17.20 -17.00
C LYS A 159 -10.00 -16.18 -15.98
N THR A 160 -9.74 -14.91 -16.27
CA THR A 160 -9.99 -13.79 -15.37
C THR A 160 -11.05 -12.85 -15.94
N PHE A 161 -11.95 -12.40 -15.09
CA PHE A 161 -12.96 -11.40 -15.37
C PHE A 161 -12.73 -10.19 -14.47
N LEU A 162 -12.88 -8.98 -15.03
CA LEU A 162 -12.84 -7.72 -14.29
C LEU A 162 -14.21 -7.07 -14.27
N SER A 163 -14.81 -6.95 -13.09
CA SER A 163 -16.09 -6.25 -12.89
C SER A 163 -15.87 -4.81 -12.43
N THR A 164 -16.49 -3.88 -13.13
CA THR A 164 -16.37 -2.45 -12.82
C THR A 164 -17.74 -1.78 -12.89
N SER A 165 -17.95 -0.75 -12.07
CA SER A 165 -19.20 0.01 -12.05
C SER A 165 -19.39 0.94 -13.25
N GLN A 166 -18.30 1.24 -13.97
CA GLN A 166 -18.29 2.10 -15.16
C GLN A 166 -17.21 1.66 -16.14
N ARG A 167 -17.32 2.14 -17.39
CA ARG A 167 -16.29 1.87 -18.39
C ARG A 167 -14.94 2.43 -17.92
N LEU A 168 -13.92 1.60 -17.98
CA LEU A 168 -12.55 2.01 -17.67
C LEU A 168 -11.88 2.59 -18.90
N THR A 169 -11.09 3.63 -18.69
CA THR A 169 -10.16 4.16 -19.67
C THR A 169 -8.76 4.01 -19.10
N PHE A 170 -7.94 3.22 -19.77
CA PHE A 170 -6.54 3.05 -19.39
C PHE A 170 -5.68 4.03 -20.18
N LEU A 171 -4.86 4.79 -19.48
CA LEU A 171 -3.82 5.62 -20.10
C LEU A 171 -2.51 4.83 -20.12
N PRO A 172 -1.71 4.93 -21.18
CA PRO A 172 -0.38 4.33 -21.21
C PRO A 172 0.48 4.98 -20.12
N MET A 173 1.24 4.21 -19.37
CA MET A 173 2.15 4.73 -18.34
C MET A 173 3.31 5.54 -18.95
N LYS A 174 3.69 5.25 -20.21
CA LYS A 174 4.70 5.97 -20.96
C LYS A 174 4.21 6.34 -22.35
N ILE A 175 4.57 7.54 -22.82
CA ILE A 175 4.43 7.97 -24.21
C ILE A 175 5.81 8.35 -24.71
N ARG A 176 6.28 7.75 -25.82
CA ARG A 176 7.62 7.96 -26.39
C ARG A 176 8.74 7.81 -25.35
N ASN A 177 8.69 6.74 -24.56
CA ASN A 177 9.62 6.41 -23.46
C ASN A 177 9.66 7.43 -22.30
N ARG A 178 8.74 8.37 -22.22
CA ARG A 178 8.59 9.28 -21.08
C ARG A 178 7.34 8.93 -20.30
N SER A 179 7.42 9.00 -18.99
CA SER A 179 6.25 8.91 -18.12
C SER A 179 5.23 9.99 -18.51
N ILE A 180 3.95 9.68 -18.33
CA ILE A 180 2.86 10.65 -18.51
C ILE A 180 2.70 11.61 -17.34
N PHE A 181 3.49 11.42 -16.27
CA PHE A 181 3.54 12.28 -15.08
C PHE A 181 4.68 13.28 -15.17
#